data_292b5da7f1e08d82beb6a199a3359236
#
_entry.id   292b5da7f1e08d82beb6a199a3359236
#
_cell.length_a   1.000
_cell.length_b   1.000
_cell.length_c   1.000
_cell.angle_alpha   90.00
_cell.angle_beta   90.00
_cell.angle_gamma   90.00
#
_symmetry.space_group_name_H-M   'P 1'
#
loop_
_entity.id
_entity.type
_entity.pdbx_description
1 polymer ?
#
loop_
_entity_poly.entity_id
_entity_poly.type
_entity_poly.pdbx_seq_one_letter_code
_entity_poly.pdbx_strand_id
1 'polypeptide(L)'
;MARFFLHLFGVASIGALSGLVYFSFPRDNERYDLLDLLRRRPLAAVIGVDSPLVAQGQAPAPLLRAEPLDLKNVGVLAEVNRAVSDLTDAVVPSVVSIDTTTNVNVTRVVPTDPFGMFGYRQNESYVAPGLGSGVIVTDQGHIVTNHHVVAGVDIIRVTLHDGSQYDAEWIGSDPNVDVAVLQLKAPEGGSLPKLQPLAFGDSEKVRVGEMVLAVGNPFGLSETVTQGIISAKQRELSDGANEYFQVDAVINPGNSGGPLVNVKGEIIGINVAIFTGQEDVRVWQGIGLAIPANEAKEVFEAIVLGRPLIRGYLGLDVDNIPRNYAIALGLSSTQGSVITDVTKGSPAEEAGLKPGDVIVKFDGKAIRNAEETLSRIQSKKSGEVADLTIIRKGESMEAAVKAIAKSDTNTLKLRSDIAASGQAIAEALGISVANLNPAQRASLGLPDGSPAIVITEVKADSQAAQRFQRGDLIHRINQDAVTDVTTFFDLLGDLPQDKTSVMVLSREGRLIRAFLNP
;
A
#
# COMPACT_ATOMS: atom_id res chain seq x y z
N MET A 1 -58.84 -2.65 3.05
CA MET A 1 -57.96 -3.80 2.81
C MET A 1 -56.56 -3.29 2.55
N ALA A 2 -55.71 -3.24 3.56
CA ALA A 2 -54.33 -2.77 3.44
C ALA A 2 -53.45 -4.04 3.31
N ARG A 3 -52.69 -4.13 2.20
CA ARG A 3 -51.68 -5.18 2.00
C ARG A 3 -50.41 -4.76 2.72
N PHE A 4 -50.01 -5.57 3.69
CA PHE A 4 -48.69 -5.48 4.37
C PHE A 4 -47.61 -6.10 3.48
N PHE A 5 -46.56 -5.36 3.20
CA PHE A 5 -45.29 -5.91 2.71
C PHE A 5 -44.31 -5.97 3.88
N LEU A 6 -43.99 -7.19 4.29
CA LEU A 6 -42.94 -7.49 5.26
C LEU A 6 -41.65 -7.75 4.47
N HIS A 7 -40.65 -6.89 4.57
CA HIS A 7 -39.30 -7.20 4.09
C HIS A 7 -38.49 -7.70 5.28
N LEU A 8 -38.35 -9.01 5.35
CA LEU A 8 -37.47 -9.69 6.29
C LEU A 8 -36.11 -9.86 5.63
N PHE A 9 -35.12 -9.07 6.02
CA PHE A 9 -33.72 -9.42 5.78
C PHE A 9 -33.26 -10.27 6.97
N GLY A 10 -33.27 -11.59 6.78
CA GLY A 10 -32.77 -12.53 7.76
C GLY A 10 -31.31 -12.84 7.48
N VAL A 11 -30.44 -12.46 8.39
CA VAL A 11 -29.18 -13.18 8.61
C VAL A 11 -29.29 -13.77 10.00
N ALA A 12 -29.48 -15.08 10.06
CA ALA A 12 -29.46 -15.84 11.30
C ALA A 12 -27.99 -16.01 11.72
N SER A 13 -27.55 -15.23 12.69
CA SER A 13 -26.46 -15.62 13.58
C SER A 13 -26.95 -15.45 15.01
N ILE A 14 -26.93 -16.54 15.76
CA ILE A 14 -27.23 -16.62 17.17
C ILE A 14 -26.17 -15.85 17.94
N GLY A 15 -26.56 -14.68 18.44
CA GLY A 15 -25.69 -13.88 19.31
C GLY A 15 -26.12 -12.40 19.30
N ALA A 16 -26.75 -11.98 20.39
CA ALA A 16 -27.09 -10.61 20.78
C ALA A 16 -27.84 -9.75 19.74
N LEU A 17 -29.17 -9.71 19.88
CA LEU A 17 -30.04 -8.73 19.23
C LEU A 17 -29.70 -7.30 19.70
N SER A 18 -28.99 -6.57 18.89
CA SER A 18 -29.02 -5.11 18.89
C SER A 18 -29.29 -4.64 17.46
N GLY A 19 -30.53 -4.77 17.01
CA GLY A 19 -31.01 -4.28 15.73
C GLY A 19 -32.22 -3.38 15.93
N LEU A 20 -32.10 -2.12 15.58
CA LEU A 20 -33.22 -1.19 15.49
C LEU A 20 -34.09 -1.60 14.29
N VAL A 21 -35.30 -2.04 14.55
CA VAL A 21 -36.31 -2.27 13.51
C VAL A 21 -37.19 -1.01 13.41
N TYR A 22 -37.13 -0.33 12.29
CA TYR A 22 -37.98 0.83 12.00
C TYR A 22 -39.22 0.39 11.20
N PHE A 23 -40.40 0.73 11.70
CA PHE A 23 -41.66 0.61 10.96
C PHE A 23 -42.08 2.01 10.45
N SER A 24 -42.18 2.13 9.14
CA SER A 24 -42.76 3.34 8.54
C SER A 24 -44.22 3.10 8.18
N PHE A 25 -45.11 3.87 8.78
CA PHE A 25 -46.52 3.99 8.36
C PHE A 25 -46.70 5.22 7.50
N PRO A 26 -47.35 5.13 6.33
CA PRO A 26 -47.68 6.33 5.55
C PRO A 26 -48.95 7.00 6.14
N ARG A 27 -48.78 7.90 7.01
CA ARG A 27 -49.64 8.95 7.58
C ARG A 27 -49.46 9.04 9.09
N ASP A 28 -49.03 10.16 9.48
CA ASP A 28 -48.78 10.66 10.84
C ASP A 28 -47.38 10.41 11.38
N ASN A 29 -46.72 11.52 11.67
CA ASN A 29 -45.32 11.70 12.04
C ASN A 29 -44.97 11.22 13.48
N GLU A 30 -45.57 10.15 13.99
CA GLU A 30 -45.22 9.62 15.30
C GLU A 30 -44.26 8.45 15.16
N ARG A 31 -43.04 8.61 15.67
CA ARG A 31 -42.03 7.56 15.82
C ARG A 31 -42.34 6.78 17.11
N TYR A 32 -42.69 5.52 16.97
CA TYR A 32 -42.80 4.59 18.10
C TYR A 32 -41.46 3.87 18.34
N ASP A 33 -40.92 4.01 19.55
CA ASP A 33 -39.74 3.29 19.98
C ASP A 33 -40.11 1.87 20.38
N LEU A 34 -39.44 0.85 19.76
CA LEU A 34 -39.63 -0.56 20.04
C LEU A 34 -39.41 -0.89 21.53
N LEU A 35 -38.54 -0.14 22.19
CA LEU A 35 -38.28 -0.27 23.63
C LEU A 35 -39.47 0.14 24.48
N ASP A 36 -40.30 1.10 24.03
CA ASP A 36 -41.54 1.49 24.72
C ASP A 36 -42.66 0.46 24.55
N LEU A 37 -42.66 -0.26 23.40
CA LEU A 37 -43.59 -1.34 23.14
C LEU A 37 -43.30 -2.55 24.04
N LEU A 38 -42.01 -2.86 24.22
CA LEU A 38 -41.55 -3.98 25.06
C LEU A 38 -41.69 -3.68 26.57
N ARG A 39 -41.66 -2.42 26.99
CA ARG A 39 -41.91 -2.01 28.38
C ARG A 39 -43.39 -2.11 28.79
N ARG A 40 -44.30 -1.99 27.83
CA ARG A 40 -45.76 -1.98 28.12
C ARG A 40 -46.42 -3.36 28.09
N ARG A 41 -45.73 -4.41 27.55
CA ARG A 41 -46.23 -5.79 27.55
C ARG A 41 -45.10 -6.77 27.83
N PRO A 42 -45.26 -7.73 28.79
CA PRO A 42 -44.26 -8.77 28.98
C PRO A 42 -44.14 -9.61 27.69
N LEU A 43 -42.93 -10.00 27.35
CA LEU A 43 -42.56 -10.68 26.09
C LEU A 43 -43.42 -11.95 25.84
N ALA A 44 -43.90 -12.61 26.88
CA ALA A 44 -44.80 -13.78 26.84
C ALA A 44 -46.16 -13.48 26.17
N ALA A 45 -46.64 -12.23 26.24
CA ALA A 45 -47.91 -11.83 25.64
C ALA A 45 -47.81 -11.49 24.14
N VAL A 46 -46.58 -11.25 23.63
CA VAL A 46 -46.36 -10.89 22.22
C VAL A 46 -46.18 -12.14 21.34
N ILE A 47 -45.69 -13.25 21.91
CA ILE A 47 -45.42 -14.48 21.16
C ILE A 47 -46.50 -15.57 21.34
N GLY A 48 -47.58 -15.27 22.07
CA GLY A 48 -48.75 -16.16 22.18
C GLY A 48 -48.44 -17.55 22.73
N VAL A 49 -47.39 -17.68 23.52
CA VAL A 49 -47.05 -18.97 24.16
C VAL A 49 -47.62 -18.93 25.57
N ASP A 50 -48.80 -19.49 25.74
CA ASP A 50 -49.31 -19.88 27.06
C ASP A 50 -48.40 -20.99 27.61
N SER A 51 -47.37 -20.59 28.32
CA SER A 51 -46.42 -21.52 28.91
C SER A 51 -46.84 -21.81 30.35
N PRO A 52 -47.27 -23.05 30.69
CA PRO A 52 -47.63 -23.41 32.06
C PRO A 52 -46.43 -23.46 33.02
N LEU A 53 -45.24 -23.08 32.57
CA LEU A 53 -43.97 -23.19 33.31
C LEU A 53 -43.68 -22.05 34.31
N VAL A 54 -44.54 -21.00 34.38
CA VAL A 54 -44.28 -19.86 35.29
C VAL A 54 -44.96 -20.01 36.66
N ALA A 55 -45.73 -21.12 36.89
CA ALA A 55 -46.53 -21.29 38.10
C ALA A 55 -45.86 -21.99 39.29
N GLN A 56 -44.65 -22.46 39.17
CA GLN A 56 -43.94 -23.10 40.30
C GLN A 56 -42.56 -22.50 40.47
N GLY A 57 -42.39 -21.64 41.44
CA GLY A 57 -41.20 -20.93 41.92
C GLY A 57 -39.82 -21.61 41.88
N GLN A 58 -39.52 -22.42 40.89
CA GLN A 58 -38.20 -22.97 40.58
C GLN A 58 -37.59 -22.14 39.48
N ALA A 59 -36.38 -21.64 39.70
CA ALA A 59 -35.57 -21.02 38.66
C ALA A 59 -35.59 -21.91 37.40
N PRO A 60 -35.89 -21.37 36.20
CA PRO A 60 -35.89 -22.17 35.00
C PRO A 60 -34.53 -22.85 34.85
N ALA A 61 -34.54 -24.17 34.68
CA ALA A 61 -33.33 -24.92 34.39
C ALA A 61 -32.67 -24.32 33.12
N PRO A 62 -31.36 -24.20 33.08
CA PRO A 62 -30.68 -23.61 31.91
C PRO A 62 -31.10 -24.39 30.66
N LEU A 63 -31.62 -23.67 29.67
CA LEU A 63 -32.16 -24.20 28.41
C LEU A 63 -31.09 -24.89 27.54
N LEU A 64 -29.81 -24.70 27.86
CA LEU A 64 -28.67 -25.28 27.15
C LEU A 64 -27.93 -26.23 28.10
N ARG A 65 -28.24 -27.51 28.02
CA ARG A 65 -27.50 -28.61 28.65
C ARG A 65 -26.94 -29.57 27.59
N ALA A 66 -26.24 -29.00 26.59
CA ALA A 66 -25.41 -29.84 25.74
C ALA A 66 -24.08 -30.06 26.44
N GLU A 67 -23.76 -31.28 26.83
CA GLU A 67 -22.42 -31.64 27.25
C GLU A 67 -21.51 -31.65 26.00
N PRO A 68 -20.22 -31.21 26.14
CA PRO A 68 -19.25 -31.36 25.06
C PRO A 68 -19.20 -32.81 24.57
N LEU A 69 -19.09 -33.02 23.27
CA LEU A 69 -18.95 -34.36 22.70
C LEU A 69 -17.66 -35.01 23.23
N ASP A 70 -17.79 -36.20 23.82
CA ASP A 70 -16.63 -37.03 24.20
C ASP A 70 -16.09 -37.75 22.97
N LEU A 71 -15.18 -37.07 22.24
CA LEU A 71 -14.54 -37.61 21.04
C LEU A 71 -13.26 -38.36 21.44
N LYS A 72 -13.33 -39.70 21.42
CA LYS A 72 -12.15 -40.57 21.53
C LYS A 72 -11.33 -40.41 20.25
N ASN A 73 -10.08 -40.02 20.29
CA ASN A 73 -9.13 -39.93 19.19
C ASN A 73 -8.91 -38.51 18.57
N VAL A 74 -9.18 -37.44 19.28
CA VAL A 74 -8.83 -36.05 18.83
C VAL A 74 -7.49 -35.55 19.38
N GLY A 75 -6.69 -36.40 20.03
CA GLY A 75 -5.43 -36.00 20.68
C GLY A 75 -4.49 -35.23 19.72
N VAL A 76 -4.24 -35.78 18.53
CA VAL A 76 -3.39 -35.14 17.52
C VAL A 76 -3.97 -33.81 17.05
N LEU A 77 -5.29 -33.70 16.83
CA LEU A 77 -5.93 -32.46 16.44
C LEU A 77 -5.82 -31.41 17.56
N ALA A 78 -5.96 -31.82 18.82
CA ALA A 78 -5.79 -30.92 19.97
C ALA A 78 -4.35 -30.42 20.10
N GLU A 79 -3.36 -31.26 19.82
CA GLU A 79 -1.93 -30.87 19.77
C GLU A 79 -1.66 -29.89 18.63
N VAL A 80 -2.15 -30.15 17.43
CA VAL A 80 -2.02 -29.24 16.28
C VAL A 80 -2.69 -27.89 16.59
N ASN A 81 -3.92 -27.93 17.12
CA ASN A 81 -4.63 -26.69 17.48
C ASN A 81 -3.86 -25.87 18.52
N ARG A 82 -3.29 -26.53 19.55
CA ARG A 82 -2.45 -25.85 20.54
C ARG A 82 -1.20 -25.24 19.90
N ALA A 83 -0.50 -26.02 19.09
CA ALA A 83 0.71 -25.54 18.42
C ALA A 83 0.45 -24.32 17.51
N VAL A 84 -0.69 -24.31 16.79
CA VAL A 84 -1.10 -23.15 15.98
C VAL A 84 -1.44 -21.94 16.85
N SER A 85 -2.13 -22.14 17.99
CA SER A 85 -2.44 -21.06 18.92
C SER A 85 -1.17 -20.48 19.55
N ASP A 86 -0.26 -21.34 20.03
CA ASP A 86 1.02 -20.93 20.62
C ASP A 86 1.89 -20.17 19.60
N LEU A 87 1.89 -20.62 18.33
CA LEU A 87 2.57 -19.91 17.24
C LEU A 87 1.95 -18.54 16.99
N THR A 88 0.62 -18.46 16.98
CA THR A 88 -0.12 -17.19 16.80
C THR A 88 0.25 -16.21 17.92
N ASP A 89 0.18 -16.65 19.17
CA ASP A 89 0.53 -15.82 20.36
C ASP A 89 1.98 -15.32 20.31
N ALA A 90 2.88 -16.11 19.72
CA ALA A 90 4.29 -15.73 19.55
C ALA A 90 4.52 -14.73 18.40
N VAL A 91 3.71 -14.77 17.33
CA VAL A 91 3.90 -13.95 16.12
C VAL A 91 3.17 -12.60 16.22
N VAL A 92 1.95 -12.62 16.74
CA VAL A 92 1.05 -11.46 16.78
C VAL A 92 1.69 -10.19 17.39
N PRO A 93 2.49 -10.24 18.46
CA PRO A 93 3.13 -9.04 19.03
C PRO A 93 4.10 -8.31 18.10
N SER A 94 4.51 -8.96 17.01
CA SER A 94 5.41 -8.38 16.00
C SER A 94 4.67 -7.73 14.84
N VAL A 95 3.34 -7.91 14.76
CA VAL A 95 2.51 -7.41 13.67
C VAL A 95 1.83 -6.11 14.07
N VAL A 96 1.87 -5.13 13.20
CA VAL A 96 1.35 -3.80 13.46
C VAL A 96 0.27 -3.40 12.47
N SER A 97 -0.65 -2.52 12.92
CA SER A 97 -1.53 -1.77 12.02
C SER A 97 -0.79 -0.54 11.51
N ILE A 98 -0.98 -0.23 10.24
CA ILE A 98 -0.46 0.98 9.61
C ILE A 98 -1.66 1.79 9.11
N ASP A 99 -1.92 2.90 9.80
CA ASP A 99 -2.91 3.87 9.42
C ASP A 99 -2.22 5.00 8.66
N THR A 100 -2.68 5.25 7.44
CA THR A 100 -2.12 6.31 6.61
C THR A 100 -3.14 7.38 6.32
N THR A 101 -2.66 8.58 6.09
CA THR A 101 -3.50 9.73 5.79
C THR A 101 -2.95 10.47 4.60
N THR A 102 -3.80 10.68 3.60
CA THR A 102 -3.47 11.45 2.40
C THR A 102 -4.45 12.60 2.24
N ASN A 103 -3.95 13.81 2.06
CA ASN A 103 -4.77 14.97 1.76
C ASN A 103 -5.08 15.03 0.26
N VAL A 104 -6.28 14.59 -0.11
CA VAL A 104 -6.73 14.60 -1.51
C VAL A 104 -7.44 15.90 -1.83
N ASN A 105 -6.93 16.62 -2.83
CA ASN A 105 -7.55 17.84 -3.33
C ASN A 105 -8.26 17.55 -4.66
N VAL A 106 -9.57 17.64 -4.66
CA VAL A 106 -10.38 17.45 -5.86
C VAL A 106 -10.85 18.81 -6.37
N THR A 107 -10.54 19.08 -7.63
CA THR A 107 -11.11 20.25 -8.32
C THR A 107 -12.39 19.83 -9.01
N ARG A 108 -13.53 20.24 -8.47
CA ARG A 108 -14.85 20.03 -9.07
C ARG A 108 -15.27 21.27 -9.84
N VAL A 109 -15.76 21.08 -11.06
CA VAL A 109 -16.44 22.17 -11.79
C VAL A 109 -17.90 22.18 -11.35
N VAL A 110 -18.31 23.24 -10.68
CA VAL A 110 -19.71 23.45 -10.25
C VAL A 110 -20.39 24.29 -11.33
N PRO A 111 -21.41 23.74 -12.03
CA PRO A 111 -22.17 24.51 -13.01
C PRO A 111 -22.90 25.67 -12.34
N THR A 112 -22.86 26.86 -12.94
CA THR A 112 -23.57 28.05 -12.48
C THR A 112 -24.86 28.28 -13.25
N ASP A 113 -25.09 27.55 -14.33
CA ASP A 113 -26.27 27.64 -15.18
C ASP A 113 -26.93 26.27 -15.37
N PRO A 114 -28.24 26.22 -15.65
CA PRO A 114 -29.00 24.98 -15.84
C PRO A 114 -28.53 24.11 -17.02
N PHE A 115 -27.74 24.68 -17.94
CA PHE A 115 -27.25 24.02 -19.15
C PHE A 115 -25.80 23.59 -19.01
N GLY A 116 -25.13 23.89 -17.88
CA GLY A 116 -23.72 23.52 -17.63
C GLY A 116 -22.70 24.21 -18.53
N MET A 117 -23.09 25.32 -19.19
CA MET A 117 -22.19 26.05 -20.11
C MET A 117 -21.20 26.95 -19.34
N PHE A 118 -21.55 27.38 -18.14
CA PHE A 118 -20.68 28.16 -17.24
C PHE A 118 -20.54 27.43 -15.92
N GLY A 119 -19.33 27.43 -15.37
CA GLY A 119 -19.03 26.82 -14.09
C GLY A 119 -17.80 27.47 -13.46
N TYR A 120 -17.71 27.45 -12.14
CA TYR A 120 -16.50 27.80 -11.42
C TYR A 120 -15.82 26.54 -10.89
N ARG A 121 -14.49 26.59 -10.77
CA ARG A 121 -13.71 25.51 -10.16
C ARG A 121 -13.76 25.66 -8.65
N GLN A 122 -14.33 24.67 -8.00
CA GLN A 122 -14.32 24.54 -6.55
C GLN A 122 -13.29 23.48 -6.17
N ASN A 123 -12.33 23.88 -5.36
CA ASN A 123 -11.35 22.95 -4.80
C ASN A 123 -11.89 22.46 -3.46
N GLU A 124 -12.11 21.17 -3.35
CA GLU A 124 -12.46 20.49 -2.11
C GLU A 124 -11.28 19.66 -1.67
N SER A 125 -10.85 19.84 -0.41
CA SER A 125 -9.82 18.99 0.20
C SER A 125 -10.51 18.04 1.16
N TYR A 126 -10.24 16.75 1.01
CA TYR A 126 -10.66 15.75 1.97
C TYR A 126 -9.49 14.85 2.36
N VAL A 127 -9.56 14.35 3.58
CA VAL A 127 -8.58 13.41 4.12
C VAL A 127 -9.00 12.00 3.70
N ALA A 128 -8.16 11.32 2.92
CA ALA A 128 -8.36 9.94 2.56
C ALA A 128 -7.56 9.05 3.52
N PRO A 129 -8.23 8.24 4.35
CA PRO A 129 -7.54 7.26 5.18
C PRO A 129 -7.13 6.05 4.33
N GLY A 130 -5.93 5.55 4.57
CA GLY A 130 -5.45 4.26 4.09
C GLY A 130 -5.20 3.32 5.27
N LEU A 131 -5.20 2.04 5.00
CA LEU A 131 -5.02 1.00 6.01
C LEU A 131 -4.18 -0.14 5.46
N GLY A 132 -3.24 -0.61 6.26
CA GLY A 132 -2.43 -1.78 5.99
C GLY A 132 -1.88 -2.40 7.26
N SER A 133 -1.05 -3.40 7.07
CA SER A 133 -0.30 -4.05 8.14
C SER A 133 1.20 -3.92 7.89
N GLY A 134 1.99 -4.21 8.91
CA GLY A 134 3.43 -4.32 8.82
C GLY A 134 3.96 -5.35 9.79
N VAL A 135 5.23 -5.69 9.66
CA VAL A 135 5.93 -6.57 10.59
C VAL A 135 7.19 -5.91 11.10
N ILE A 136 7.38 -5.94 12.42
CA ILE A 136 8.60 -5.46 13.09
C ILE A 136 9.72 -6.46 12.82
N VAL A 137 10.85 -6.00 12.28
CA VAL A 137 11.98 -6.85 11.90
C VAL A 137 13.28 -6.53 12.65
N THR A 138 13.31 -5.45 13.47
CA THR A 138 14.46 -5.11 14.34
C THR A 138 14.02 -4.55 15.68
N ASP A 139 14.90 -4.68 16.68
CA ASP A 139 14.70 -4.05 18.01
C ASP A 139 14.70 -2.52 17.96
N GLN A 140 15.24 -1.93 16.88
CA GLN A 140 15.25 -0.48 16.67
C GLN A 140 13.92 0.05 16.14
N GLY A 141 12.96 -0.82 15.81
CA GLY A 141 11.64 -0.43 15.33
C GLY A 141 11.55 -0.26 13.81
N HIS A 142 12.39 -0.94 13.06
CA HIS A 142 12.18 -1.05 11.62
C HIS A 142 10.99 -1.98 11.34
N ILE A 143 10.11 -1.54 10.45
CA ILE A 143 8.92 -2.26 10.02
C ILE A 143 9.01 -2.48 8.51
N VAL A 144 8.74 -3.69 8.07
CA VAL A 144 8.54 -4.02 6.65
C VAL A 144 7.05 -4.06 6.36
N THR A 145 6.66 -3.44 5.25
CA THR A 145 5.29 -3.40 4.73
C THR A 145 5.32 -3.34 3.19
N ASN A 146 4.16 -3.23 2.54
CA ASN A 146 4.11 -3.00 1.10
C ASN A 146 4.34 -1.53 0.74
N HIS A 147 4.94 -1.30 -0.44
CA HIS A 147 5.11 0.05 -0.99
C HIS A 147 3.76 0.73 -1.20
N HIS A 148 2.76 0.04 -1.79
CA HIS A 148 1.45 0.62 -2.07
C HIS A 148 0.67 1.05 -0.82
N VAL A 149 1.00 0.53 0.38
CA VAL A 149 0.39 0.96 1.65
C VAL A 149 0.84 2.37 2.03
N VAL A 150 2.07 2.75 1.68
CA VAL A 150 2.71 3.99 2.13
C VAL A 150 3.10 4.95 1.00
N ALA A 151 2.77 4.60 -0.24
CA ALA A 151 3.08 5.43 -1.40
C ALA A 151 2.23 6.69 -1.44
N GLY A 152 2.87 7.87 -1.48
CA GLY A 152 2.19 9.16 -1.63
C GLY A 152 1.33 9.57 -0.42
N VAL A 153 1.61 9.06 0.78
CA VAL A 153 0.88 9.41 2.01
C VAL A 153 1.59 10.51 2.79
N ASP A 154 0.83 11.39 3.43
CA ASP A 154 1.37 12.50 4.22
C ASP A 154 1.76 12.11 5.65
N ILE A 155 0.98 11.21 6.25
CA ILE A 155 1.15 10.79 7.65
C ILE A 155 1.08 9.27 7.73
N ILE A 156 2.01 8.67 8.46
CA ILE A 156 2.03 7.25 8.76
C ILE A 156 1.97 7.10 10.28
N ARG A 157 0.92 6.45 10.77
CA ARG A 157 0.76 6.09 12.16
C ARG A 157 0.73 4.58 12.31
N VAL A 158 1.48 4.08 13.26
CA VAL A 158 1.59 2.65 13.56
C VAL A 158 0.96 2.36 14.90
N THR A 159 0.05 1.40 14.95
CA THR A 159 -0.52 0.87 16.18
C THR A 159 0.09 -0.50 16.47
N LEU A 160 0.74 -0.65 17.62
CA LEU A 160 1.31 -1.91 18.09
C LEU A 160 0.21 -2.84 18.63
N HIS A 161 0.56 -4.11 18.86
CA HIS A 161 -0.34 -5.12 19.43
C HIS A 161 -0.98 -4.72 20.78
N ASP A 162 -0.27 -3.98 21.62
CA ASP A 162 -0.79 -3.50 22.91
C ASP A 162 -1.71 -2.27 22.79
N GLY A 163 -2.00 -1.82 21.57
CA GLY A 163 -2.81 -0.64 21.29
C GLY A 163 -2.06 0.68 21.36
N SER A 164 -0.77 0.69 21.71
CA SER A 164 0.03 1.90 21.72
C SER A 164 0.29 2.41 20.29
N GLN A 165 0.25 3.74 20.11
CA GLN A 165 0.39 4.38 18.82
C GLN A 165 1.68 5.19 18.72
N TYR A 166 2.34 5.07 17.59
CA TYR A 166 3.58 5.77 17.28
C TYR A 166 3.50 6.36 15.88
N ASP A 167 4.08 7.52 15.69
CA ASP A 167 4.35 8.01 14.35
C ASP A 167 5.51 7.21 13.75
N ALA A 168 5.43 6.95 12.47
CA ALA A 168 6.49 6.27 11.74
C ALA A 168 6.97 7.12 10.56
N GLU A 169 8.22 6.91 10.22
CA GLU A 169 8.88 7.58 9.09
C GLU A 169 9.14 6.56 7.99
N TRP A 170 8.73 6.88 6.77
CA TRP A 170 9.14 6.13 5.60
C TRP A 170 10.63 6.40 5.33
N ILE A 171 11.45 5.35 5.29
CA ILE A 171 12.90 5.47 5.03
C ILE A 171 13.29 5.04 3.64
N GLY A 172 12.50 4.21 3.00
CA GLY A 172 12.71 3.82 1.62
C GLY A 172 11.78 2.72 1.16
N SER A 173 11.73 2.49 -0.15
CA SER A 173 10.95 1.41 -0.76
C SER A 173 11.51 0.99 -2.11
N ASP A 174 11.14 -0.20 -2.54
CA ASP A 174 11.27 -0.67 -3.91
C ASP A 174 9.86 -0.83 -4.50
N PRO A 175 9.42 0.08 -5.38
CA PRO A 175 8.11 0.00 -6.02
C PRO A 175 7.92 -1.25 -6.89
N ASN A 176 9.01 -1.78 -7.47
CA ASN A 176 8.94 -2.93 -8.37
C ASN A 176 8.66 -4.23 -7.61
N VAL A 177 9.21 -4.38 -6.40
CA VAL A 177 8.96 -5.53 -5.52
C VAL A 177 7.72 -5.30 -4.64
N ASP A 178 7.24 -4.04 -4.56
CA ASP A 178 6.17 -3.61 -3.67
C ASP A 178 6.53 -3.77 -2.17
N VAL A 179 7.77 -3.44 -1.80
CA VAL A 179 8.26 -3.48 -0.42
C VAL A 179 8.66 -2.10 0.05
N ALA A 180 8.26 -1.72 1.25
CA ALA A 180 8.67 -0.49 1.93
C ALA A 180 9.19 -0.77 3.33
N VAL A 181 10.06 0.11 3.81
CA VAL A 181 10.62 0.06 5.16
C VAL A 181 10.27 1.36 5.89
N LEU A 182 9.71 1.20 7.08
CA LEU A 182 9.39 2.28 7.99
C LEU A 182 10.28 2.22 9.23
N GLN A 183 10.47 3.36 9.89
CA GLN A 183 11.11 3.51 11.18
C GLN A 183 10.13 4.09 12.18
N LEU A 184 9.86 3.40 13.30
CA LEU A 184 9.10 3.95 14.42
C LEU A 184 9.84 5.14 15.03
N LYS A 185 9.10 6.20 15.34
CA LYS A 185 9.61 7.37 16.04
C LYS A 185 9.37 7.22 17.55
N ALA A 186 10.43 7.35 18.32
CA ALA A 186 10.28 7.45 19.76
C ALA A 186 9.49 8.72 20.14
N PRO A 187 8.64 8.68 21.18
CA PRO A 187 7.97 9.87 21.68
C PRO A 187 9.00 10.92 22.12
N GLU A 188 8.63 12.20 22.05
CA GLU A 188 9.51 13.29 22.45
C GLU A 188 9.98 13.11 23.92
N GLY A 189 11.30 13.03 24.12
CA GLY A 189 11.91 12.77 25.42
C GLY A 189 11.77 11.35 25.98
N GLY A 190 11.24 10.41 25.17
CA GLY A 190 11.03 9.00 25.52
C GLY A 190 11.88 8.03 24.71
N SER A 191 11.59 6.75 24.88
CA SER A 191 12.16 5.65 24.09
C SER A 191 11.04 4.76 23.55
N LEU A 192 11.34 3.99 22.52
CA LEU A 192 10.44 2.93 22.07
C LEU A 192 10.29 1.86 23.17
N PRO A 193 9.13 1.17 23.23
CA PRO A 193 8.94 0.04 24.12
C PRO A 193 9.85 -1.12 23.72
N LYS A 194 9.91 -2.15 24.54
CA LYS A 194 10.57 -3.39 24.14
C LYS A 194 9.77 -4.02 23.01
N LEU A 195 10.31 -4.01 21.80
CA LEU A 195 9.74 -4.60 20.62
C LEU A 195 10.07 -6.09 20.51
N GLN A 196 9.26 -6.82 19.76
CA GLN A 196 9.48 -8.23 19.46
C GLN A 196 9.63 -8.41 17.94
N PRO A 197 10.86 -8.37 17.38
CA PRO A 197 11.05 -8.55 15.95
C PRO A 197 10.90 -10.02 15.53
N LEU A 198 10.39 -10.25 14.32
CA LEU A 198 10.41 -11.56 13.66
C LEU A 198 11.63 -11.69 12.75
N ALA A 199 12.17 -12.90 12.70
CA ALA A 199 13.27 -13.24 11.81
C ALA A 199 12.76 -13.59 10.41
N PHE A 200 13.52 -13.21 9.37
CA PHE A 200 13.29 -13.71 8.03
C PHE A 200 13.74 -15.17 7.91
N GLY A 201 12.87 -16.01 7.38
CA GLY A 201 13.18 -17.36 6.93
C GLY A 201 13.74 -17.37 5.51
N ASP A 202 14.11 -18.55 5.03
CA ASP A 202 14.63 -18.76 3.68
C ASP A 202 13.50 -19.20 2.74
N SER A 203 12.99 -18.27 1.94
CA SER A 203 11.86 -18.50 1.02
C SER A 203 12.21 -19.46 -0.14
N GLU A 204 13.48 -19.64 -0.48
CA GLU A 204 13.90 -20.63 -1.48
C GLU A 204 13.64 -22.09 -1.01
N LYS A 205 13.77 -22.34 0.29
CA LYS A 205 13.55 -23.67 0.90
C LYS A 205 12.08 -24.02 1.11
N VAL A 206 11.18 -23.06 0.99
CA VAL A 206 9.73 -23.25 1.15
C VAL A 206 9.22 -24.18 0.05
N ARG A 207 8.36 -25.15 0.42
CA ARG A 207 7.78 -26.12 -0.50
C ARG A 207 6.27 -25.98 -0.58
N VAL A 208 5.73 -26.29 -1.73
CA VAL A 208 4.28 -26.39 -1.93
C VAL A 208 3.70 -27.44 -0.96
N GLY A 209 2.58 -27.09 -0.31
CA GLY A 209 1.92 -27.91 0.71
C GLY A 209 2.35 -27.59 2.15
N GLU A 210 3.39 -26.76 2.38
CA GLU A 210 3.77 -26.34 3.73
C GLU A 210 2.73 -25.43 4.34
N MET A 211 2.41 -25.66 5.62
CA MET A 211 1.44 -24.87 6.40
C MET A 211 2.01 -23.47 6.68
N VAL A 212 1.16 -22.46 6.55
CA VAL A 212 1.51 -21.06 6.75
C VAL A 212 0.39 -20.35 7.52
N LEU A 213 0.76 -19.28 8.23
CA LEU A 213 -0.16 -18.30 8.79
C LEU A 213 0.06 -16.96 8.11
N ALA A 214 -0.99 -16.39 7.57
CA ALA A 214 -1.02 -15.00 7.13
C ALA A 214 -1.59 -14.16 8.27
N VAL A 215 -0.82 -13.16 8.71
CA VAL A 215 -1.18 -12.32 9.85
C VAL A 215 -1.29 -10.87 9.38
N GLY A 216 -2.30 -10.17 9.89
CA GLY A 216 -2.50 -8.75 9.69
C GLY A 216 -3.19 -8.14 10.90
N ASN A 217 -3.15 -6.83 10.97
CA ASN A 217 -3.82 -6.07 12.03
C ASN A 217 -4.68 -4.95 11.42
N PRO A 218 -5.75 -5.31 10.67
CA PRO A 218 -6.65 -4.30 10.14
C PRO A 218 -7.35 -3.57 11.27
N PHE A 219 -7.25 -2.24 11.29
CA PHE A 219 -7.90 -1.34 12.26
C PHE A 219 -7.26 -1.25 13.65
N GLY A 220 -6.16 -1.95 13.95
CA GLY A 220 -5.50 -1.89 15.28
C GLY A 220 -6.39 -2.33 16.44
N LEU A 221 -7.52 -3.02 16.18
CA LEU A 221 -8.49 -3.42 17.19
C LEU A 221 -8.35 -4.90 17.58
N SER A 222 -7.98 -5.74 16.62
CA SER A 222 -7.68 -7.16 16.81
C SER A 222 -6.98 -7.71 15.59
N GLU A 223 -5.97 -8.50 15.80
CA GLU A 223 -5.22 -9.15 14.74
C GLU A 223 -6.11 -10.17 14.02
N THR A 224 -5.90 -10.25 12.72
CA THR A 224 -6.52 -11.26 11.87
C THR A 224 -5.46 -12.29 11.50
N VAL A 225 -5.66 -13.52 11.93
CA VAL A 225 -4.79 -14.65 11.60
C VAL A 225 -5.57 -15.63 10.74
N THR A 226 -5.03 -15.94 9.58
CA THR A 226 -5.61 -16.95 8.68
C THR A 226 -4.58 -18.01 8.39
N GLN A 227 -5.04 -19.28 8.41
CA GLN A 227 -4.20 -20.45 8.15
C GLN A 227 -4.46 -20.97 6.75
N GLY A 228 -3.39 -21.44 6.11
CA GLY A 228 -3.44 -22.09 4.82
C GLY A 228 -2.16 -22.83 4.52
N ILE A 229 -1.91 -23.08 3.24
CA ILE A 229 -0.70 -23.70 2.73
C ILE A 229 -0.10 -22.88 1.59
N ILE A 230 1.16 -23.11 1.28
CA ILE A 230 1.74 -22.69 0.01
C ILE A 230 1.10 -23.52 -1.11
N SER A 231 0.26 -22.89 -1.93
CA SER A 231 -0.45 -23.54 -3.03
C SER A 231 0.40 -23.64 -4.30
N ALA A 232 1.22 -22.61 -4.55
CA ALA A 232 2.19 -22.57 -5.65
C ALA A 232 3.35 -21.63 -5.32
N LYS A 233 4.48 -21.84 -6.00
CA LYS A 233 5.62 -20.92 -6.05
C LYS A 233 5.68 -20.30 -7.45
N GLN A 234 6.36 -19.17 -7.57
CA GLN A 234 6.62 -18.53 -8.87
C GLN A 234 5.33 -18.20 -9.64
N ARG A 235 4.36 -17.63 -8.94
CA ARG A 235 3.14 -17.15 -9.57
C ARG A 235 3.37 -15.73 -10.09
N GLU A 236 3.34 -15.56 -11.40
CA GLU A 236 3.38 -14.25 -12.03
C GLU A 236 1.96 -13.70 -12.15
N LEU A 237 1.79 -12.44 -11.76
CA LEU A 237 0.59 -11.68 -12.10
C LEU A 237 0.68 -11.20 -13.55
N SER A 238 -0.47 -10.86 -14.13
CA SER A 238 -0.56 -10.37 -15.52
C SER A 238 0.25 -9.10 -15.79
N ASP A 239 0.76 -8.44 -14.76
CA ASP A 239 1.36 -7.11 -14.83
C ASP A 239 2.88 -7.10 -14.69
N GLY A 240 3.53 -8.19 -14.32
CA GLY A 240 4.96 -8.10 -14.09
C GLY A 240 5.67 -9.43 -13.93
N ALA A 241 6.97 -9.33 -13.72
CA ALA A 241 7.89 -10.43 -13.59
C ALA A 241 8.12 -10.85 -12.14
N ASN A 242 7.40 -10.31 -11.17
CA ASN A 242 7.54 -10.69 -9.78
C ASN A 242 6.96 -12.08 -9.55
N GLU A 243 7.74 -12.94 -8.92
CA GLU A 243 7.35 -14.28 -8.55
C GLU A 243 6.74 -14.25 -7.15
N TYR A 244 5.43 -14.44 -7.06
CA TYR A 244 4.72 -14.50 -5.78
C TYR A 244 4.55 -15.95 -5.30
N PHE A 245 4.52 -16.12 -3.99
CA PHE A 245 3.91 -17.29 -3.40
C PHE A 245 2.38 -17.18 -3.53
N GLN A 246 1.76 -18.25 -4.03
CA GLN A 246 0.32 -18.41 -3.96
C GLN A 246 -0.03 -19.19 -2.69
N VAL A 247 -1.02 -18.68 -1.94
CA VAL A 247 -1.53 -19.31 -0.72
C VAL A 247 -3.05 -19.41 -0.78
N ASP A 248 -3.63 -20.34 -0.03
CA ASP A 248 -5.08 -20.45 0.21
C ASP A 248 -5.48 -19.87 1.57
N ALA A 249 -4.51 -19.41 2.37
CA ALA A 249 -4.79 -18.55 3.51
C ALA A 249 -5.52 -17.29 3.05
N VAL A 250 -6.57 -16.90 3.77
CA VAL A 250 -7.41 -15.76 3.37
C VAL A 250 -6.64 -14.46 3.50
N ILE A 251 -6.40 -13.80 2.39
CA ILE A 251 -5.85 -12.44 2.31
C ILE A 251 -6.99 -11.49 1.99
N ASN A 252 -7.20 -10.48 2.81
CA ASN A 252 -8.19 -9.43 2.63
C ASN A 252 -7.54 -8.05 2.78
N PRO A 253 -8.17 -6.97 2.30
CA PRO A 253 -7.73 -5.62 2.60
C PRO A 253 -7.48 -5.43 4.10
N GLY A 254 -6.29 -4.96 4.45
CA GLY A 254 -5.81 -4.84 5.82
C GLY A 254 -4.74 -5.86 6.22
N ASN A 255 -4.68 -7.05 5.58
CA ASN A 255 -3.56 -7.98 5.78
C ASN A 255 -2.33 -7.61 4.91
N SER A 256 -2.51 -6.75 3.89
CA SER A 256 -1.41 -6.30 3.02
C SER A 256 -0.30 -5.65 3.83
N GLY A 257 0.94 -6.05 3.59
CA GLY A 257 2.14 -5.64 4.32
C GLY A 257 2.43 -6.44 5.59
N GLY A 258 1.48 -7.23 6.08
CA GLY A 258 1.69 -8.16 7.19
C GLY A 258 2.48 -9.39 6.77
N PRO A 259 3.03 -10.15 7.72
CA PRO A 259 3.86 -11.32 7.43
C PRO A 259 3.04 -12.55 7.04
N LEU A 260 3.61 -13.35 6.14
CA LEU A 260 3.31 -14.76 5.97
C LEU A 260 4.37 -15.55 6.71
N VAL A 261 3.99 -16.34 7.71
CA VAL A 261 4.95 -17.07 8.55
C VAL A 261 4.80 -18.57 8.40
N ASN A 262 5.93 -19.28 8.59
CA ASN A 262 5.97 -20.74 8.65
C ASN A 262 5.70 -21.24 10.09
N VAL A 263 5.68 -22.56 10.29
CA VAL A 263 5.46 -23.21 11.59
C VAL A 263 6.54 -22.92 12.64
N LYS A 264 7.62 -22.25 12.29
CA LYS A 264 8.67 -21.81 13.23
C LYS A 264 8.53 -20.33 13.62
N GLY A 265 7.52 -19.62 13.09
CA GLY A 265 7.37 -18.17 13.28
C GLY A 265 8.34 -17.33 12.44
N GLU A 266 9.03 -17.93 11.45
CA GLU A 266 9.89 -17.18 10.53
C GLU A 266 9.05 -16.55 9.41
N ILE A 267 9.36 -15.30 9.04
CA ILE A 267 8.75 -14.62 7.89
C ILE A 267 9.22 -15.33 6.63
N ILE A 268 8.30 -15.96 5.90
CA ILE A 268 8.58 -16.59 4.59
C ILE A 268 8.04 -15.77 3.42
N GLY A 269 7.22 -14.75 3.71
CA GLY A 269 6.71 -13.81 2.73
C GLY A 269 6.05 -12.60 3.37
N ILE A 270 5.71 -11.60 2.54
CA ILE A 270 4.91 -10.43 2.89
C ILE A 270 3.60 -10.50 2.10
N ASN A 271 2.48 -10.47 2.80
CA ASN A 271 1.15 -10.52 2.19
C ASN A 271 0.92 -9.30 1.31
N VAL A 272 0.42 -9.47 0.07
CA VAL A 272 0.25 -8.34 -0.87
C VAL A 272 -1.21 -8.12 -1.21
N ALA A 273 -1.84 -9.10 -1.85
CA ALA A 273 -3.11 -8.90 -2.51
C ALA A 273 -3.87 -10.20 -2.71
N ILE A 274 -5.11 -10.06 -3.15
CA ILE A 274 -5.93 -11.14 -3.68
C ILE A 274 -5.92 -11.08 -5.20
N PHE A 275 -5.84 -12.23 -5.85
CA PHE A 275 -6.05 -12.36 -7.27
C PHE A 275 -7.54 -12.59 -7.54
N THR A 276 -8.20 -11.65 -8.22
CA THR A 276 -9.65 -11.71 -8.47
C THR A 276 -10.01 -11.97 -9.94
N GLY A 277 -9.04 -11.94 -10.85
CA GLY A 277 -9.29 -12.09 -12.29
C GLY A 277 -10.11 -10.97 -12.94
N GLN A 278 -10.59 -9.99 -12.16
CA GLN A 278 -11.36 -8.83 -12.61
C GLN A 278 -10.95 -7.60 -11.78
N GLU A 279 -10.66 -6.48 -12.43
CA GLU A 279 -10.14 -5.26 -11.81
C GLU A 279 -11.08 -4.64 -10.76
N ASP A 280 -12.40 -4.81 -10.92
CA ASP A 280 -13.42 -4.21 -10.04
C ASP A 280 -13.87 -5.11 -8.88
N VAL A 281 -13.44 -6.36 -8.82
CA VAL A 281 -13.88 -7.34 -7.80
C VAL A 281 -12.82 -7.51 -6.72
N ARG A 282 -13.06 -6.93 -5.55
CA ARG A 282 -12.15 -7.03 -4.37
C ARG A 282 -12.64 -8.07 -3.35
N VAL A 283 -13.04 -9.25 -3.83
CA VAL A 283 -13.49 -10.35 -2.98
C VAL A 283 -12.55 -11.53 -3.13
N TRP A 284 -12.09 -12.08 -2.01
CA TRP A 284 -11.23 -13.26 -1.98
C TRP A 284 -11.88 -14.46 -2.72
N GLN A 285 -11.13 -15.06 -3.64
CA GLN A 285 -11.58 -16.17 -4.50
C GLN A 285 -10.73 -17.44 -4.32
N GLY A 286 -10.05 -17.59 -3.20
CA GLY A 286 -9.21 -18.76 -2.92
C GLY A 286 -7.75 -18.59 -3.37
N ILE A 287 -7.33 -17.40 -3.78
CA ILE A 287 -5.96 -17.13 -4.22
C ILE A 287 -5.46 -15.89 -3.48
N GLY A 288 -4.59 -16.10 -2.52
CA GLY A 288 -3.79 -15.06 -1.88
C GLY A 288 -2.37 -15.05 -2.44
N LEU A 289 -1.73 -13.89 -2.42
CA LEU A 289 -0.38 -13.68 -2.93
C LEU A 289 0.51 -13.07 -1.85
N ALA A 290 1.76 -13.53 -1.80
CA ALA A 290 2.77 -12.97 -0.91
C ALA A 290 4.13 -12.84 -1.63
N ILE A 291 4.84 -11.74 -1.37
CA ILE A 291 6.21 -11.52 -1.82
C ILE A 291 7.11 -12.49 -1.06
N PRO A 292 8.00 -13.24 -1.71
CA PRO A 292 8.96 -14.10 -1.03
C PRO A 292 9.86 -13.35 -0.05
N ALA A 293 10.14 -13.95 1.10
CA ALA A 293 10.89 -13.27 2.18
C ALA A 293 12.31 -12.88 1.79
N ASN A 294 12.99 -13.66 0.93
CA ASN A 294 14.34 -13.31 0.50
C ASN A 294 14.36 -12.00 -0.29
N GLU A 295 13.35 -11.74 -1.14
CA GLU A 295 13.22 -10.47 -1.87
C GLU A 295 12.95 -9.31 -0.92
N ALA A 296 11.99 -9.48 -0.01
CA ALA A 296 11.68 -8.45 0.99
C ALA A 296 12.90 -8.14 1.88
N LYS A 297 13.67 -9.15 2.26
CA LYS A 297 14.91 -9.02 3.03
C LYS A 297 16.00 -8.28 2.27
N GLU A 298 16.19 -8.58 0.97
CA GLU A 298 17.15 -7.87 0.13
C GLU A 298 16.83 -6.37 0.06
N VAL A 299 15.58 -6.02 -0.16
CA VAL A 299 15.13 -4.62 -0.17
C VAL A 299 15.37 -3.97 1.20
N PHE A 300 14.99 -4.65 2.29
CA PHE A 300 15.24 -4.18 3.66
C PHE A 300 16.73 -3.91 3.91
N GLU A 301 17.60 -4.87 3.58
CA GLU A 301 19.06 -4.75 3.77
C GLU A 301 19.64 -3.65 2.88
N ALA A 302 19.16 -3.47 1.67
CA ALA A 302 19.59 -2.41 0.78
C ALA A 302 19.25 -1.02 1.36
N ILE A 303 18.05 -0.85 1.89
CA ILE A 303 17.59 0.42 2.45
C ILE A 303 18.29 0.74 3.78
N VAL A 304 18.31 -0.21 4.72
CA VAL A 304 18.75 0.06 6.11
C VAL A 304 20.25 -0.08 6.27
N LEU A 305 20.87 -1.08 5.60
CA LEU A 305 22.30 -1.39 5.75
C LEU A 305 23.15 -0.82 4.63
N GLY A 306 22.54 -0.14 3.63
CA GLY A 306 23.24 0.39 2.46
C GLY A 306 23.87 -0.70 1.60
N ARG A 307 23.34 -1.94 1.62
CA ARG A 307 23.81 -3.01 0.76
C ARG A 307 23.35 -2.81 -0.67
N PRO A 308 24.20 -3.07 -1.67
CA PRO A 308 23.78 -2.93 -3.05
C PRO A 308 22.70 -3.96 -3.39
N LEU A 309 21.64 -3.52 -4.04
CA LEU A 309 20.65 -4.40 -4.62
C LEU A 309 21.22 -5.03 -5.89
N ILE A 310 21.20 -6.36 -5.97
CA ILE A 310 21.73 -7.11 -7.11
C ILE A 310 20.56 -7.50 -8.02
N ARG A 311 20.51 -6.91 -9.20
CA ARG A 311 19.48 -7.20 -10.21
C ARG A 311 20.05 -7.85 -11.45
N GLY A 312 19.22 -8.58 -12.16
CA GLY A 312 19.56 -9.07 -13.49
C GLY A 312 19.75 -7.89 -14.44
N TYR A 313 20.76 -8.00 -15.28
CA TYR A 313 21.11 -6.96 -16.24
C TYR A 313 21.46 -7.59 -17.59
N LEU A 314 20.85 -7.08 -18.64
CA LEU A 314 21.16 -7.47 -20.03
C LEU A 314 21.93 -6.38 -20.77
N GLY A 315 21.81 -5.13 -20.36
CA GLY A 315 22.47 -3.98 -20.99
C GLY A 315 21.71 -3.41 -22.16
N LEU A 316 20.40 -3.28 -22.01
CA LEU A 316 19.54 -2.63 -22.98
C LEU A 316 18.59 -1.65 -22.28
N ASP A 317 18.30 -0.56 -22.95
CA ASP A 317 17.24 0.36 -22.58
C ASP A 317 16.04 0.11 -23.49
N VAL A 318 14.84 0.18 -22.94
CA VAL A 318 13.60 -0.09 -23.67
C VAL A 318 12.57 0.99 -23.40
N ASP A 319 11.69 1.22 -24.39
CA ASP A 319 10.55 2.11 -24.29
C ASP A 319 9.30 1.44 -24.87
N ASN A 320 8.13 2.03 -24.59
CA ASN A 320 6.88 1.57 -25.19
C ASN A 320 6.87 1.79 -26.70
N ILE A 321 6.24 0.89 -27.44
CA ILE A 321 6.21 0.95 -28.91
C ILE A 321 5.31 2.10 -29.34
N PRO A 322 5.83 3.17 -29.98
CA PRO A 322 4.99 4.23 -30.54
C PRO A 322 4.09 3.67 -31.65
N ARG A 323 2.85 4.14 -31.73
CA ARG A 323 1.87 3.64 -32.71
C ARG A 323 2.34 3.74 -34.17
N ASN A 324 3.00 4.83 -34.52
CA ASN A 324 3.58 5.04 -35.86
C ASN A 324 4.70 4.03 -36.14
N TYR A 325 5.48 3.66 -35.13
CA TYR A 325 6.55 2.66 -35.25
C TYR A 325 5.97 1.25 -35.42
N ALA A 326 4.92 0.90 -34.67
CA ALA A 326 4.21 -0.37 -34.85
C ALA A 326 3.68 -0.52 -36.28
N ILE A 327 3.06 0.53 -36.84
CA ILE A 327 2.55 0.55 -38.24
C ILE A 327 3.71 0.36 -39.22
N ALA A 328 4.85 1.04 -39.04
CA ALA A 328 5.99 0.96 -39.94
C ALA A 328 6.61 -0.46 -39.97
N LEU A 329 6.55 -1.19 -38.88
CA LEU A 329 7.03 -2.58 -38.78
C LEU A 329 5.95 -3.63 -39.12
N GLY A 330 4.73 -3.22 -39.46
CA GLY A 330 3.64 -4.12 -39.76
C GLY A 330 3.09 -4.89 -38.56
N LEU A 331 3.30 -4.39 -37.34
CA LEU A 331 2.81 -5.00 -36.12
C LEU A 331 1.29 -4.82 -35.99
N SER A 332 0.59 -5.86 -35.53
CA SER A 332 -0.85 -5.84 -35.29
C SER A 332 -1.27 -5.05 -34.05
N SER A 333 -0.33 -4.78 -33.13
CA SER A 333 -0.56 -4.05 -31.89
C SER A 333 0.68 -3.28 -31.45
N THR A 334 0.54 -2.44 -30.41
CA THR A 334 1.66 -1.76 -29.73
C THR A 334 2.16 -2.55 -28.52
N GLN A 335 1.75 -3.82 -28.38
CA GLN A 335 2.24 -4.69 -27.30
C GLN A 335 3.69 -5.09 -27.57
N GLY A 336 4.50 -5.05 -26.49
CA GLY A 336 5.93 -5.25 -26.54
C GLY A 336 6.71 -4.02 -26.08
N SER A 337 8.00 -4.04 -26.26
CA SER A 337 8.90 -2.91 -26.01
C SER A 337 9.89 -2.73 -27.15
N VAL A 338 10.26 -1.50 -27.46
CA VAL A 338 11.30 -1.19 -28.44
C VAL A 338 12.63 -0.95 -27.72
N ILE A 339 13.69 -1.58 -28.17
CA ILE A 339 15.06 -1.31 -27.68
C ILE A 339 15.48 0.07 -28.20
N THR A 340 15.73 1.00 -27.30
CA THR A 340 16.18 2.36 -27.61
C THR A 340 17.70 2.47 -27.61
N ASP A 341 18.36 1.73 -26.73
CA ASP A 341 19.84 1.67 -26.69
C ASP A 341 20.34 0.29 -26.24
N VAL A 342 21.58 -0.04 -26.63
CA VAL A 342 22.29 -1.24 -26.23
C VAL A 342 23.67 -0.85 -25.72
N THR A 343 23.90 -1.13 -24.44
CA THR A 343 25.16 -0.78 -23.77
C THR A 343 26.33 -1.56 -24.40
N LYS A 344 27.39 -0.85 -24.79
CA LYS A 344 28.57 -1.47 -25.34
C LYS A 344 29.23 -2.44 -24.35
N GLY A 345 29.63 -3.63 -24.81
CA GLY A 345 30.22 -4.68 -23.97
C GLY A 345 29.23 -5.40 -23.08
N SER A 346 27.93 -5.18 -23.29
CA SER A 346 26.87 -5.84 -22.51
C SER A 346 26.48 -7.21 -23.08
N PRO A 347 25.81 -8.05 -22.28
CA PRO A 347 25.24 -9.30 -22.77
C PRO A 347 24.31 -9.15 -23.96
N ALA A 348 23.54 -8.06 -24.01
CA ALA A 348 22.64 -7.76 -25.13
C ALA A 348 23.40 -7.46 -26.43
N GLU A 349 24.53 -6.71 -26.36
CA GLU A 349 25.39 -6.47 -27.52
C GLU A 349 26.04 -7.78 -28.01
N GLU A 350 26.54 -8.62 -27.07
CA GLU A 350 27.11 -9.93 -27.40
C GLU A 350 26.08 -10.85 -28.06
N ALA A 351 24.81 -10.80 -27.66
CA ALA A 351 23.71 -11.54 -28.28
C ALA A 351 23.25 -10.92 -29.62
N GLY A 352 23.83 -9.80 -30.03
CA GLY A 352 23.54 -9.15 -31.32
C GLY A 352 22.24 -8.36 -31.36
N LEU A 353 21.71 -7.96 -30.20
CA LEU A 353 20.59 -7.03 -30.11
C LEU A 353 20.99 -5.62 -30.58
N LYS A 354 20.05 -4.87 -31.10
CA LYS A 354 20.31 -3.55 -31.67
C LYS A 354 19.18 -2.57 -31.31
N PRO A 355 19.50 -1.27 -31.21
CA PRO A 355 18.46 -0.25 -31.17
C PRO A 355 17.50 -0.39 -32.33
N GLY A 356 16.19 -0.28 -32.06
CA GLY A 356 15.12 -0.48 -33.02
C GLY A 356 14.54 -1.91 -33.07
N ASP A 357 15.13 -2.88 -32.39
CA ASP A 357 14.50 -4.19 -32.21
C ASP A 357 13.28 -4.06 -31.31
N VAL A 358 12.24 -4.82 -31.60
CA VAL A 358 11.02 -4.86 -30.79
C VAL A 358 10.92 -6.19 -30.07
N ILE A 359 11.00 -6.19 -28.75
CA ILE A 359 10.81 -7.39 -27.92
C ILE A 359 9.30 -7.65 -27.83
N VAL A 360 8.86 -8.80 -28.31
CA VAL A 360 7.45 -9.23 -28.26
C VAL A 360 7.21 -10.39 -27.32
N LYS A 361 8.27 -11.18 -27.00
CA LYS A 361 8.22 -12.23 -25.98
C LYS A 361 9.50 -12.25 -25.16
N PHE A 362 9.37 -12.68 -23.93
CA PHE A 362 10.43 -12.92 -22.97
C PHE A 362 10.19 -14.29 -22.32
N ASP A 363 11.14 -15.22 -22.41
CA ASP A 363 11.00 -16.63 -21.97
C ASP A 363 9.70 -17.29 -22.50
N GLY A 364 9.41 -17.07 -23.78
CA GLY A 364 8.23 -17.61 -24.44
C GLY A 364 6.89 -16.90 -24.13
N LYS A 365 6.87 -16.00 -23.13
CA LYS A 365 5.67 -15.24 -22.74
C LYS A 365 5.61 -13.90 -23.47
N ALA A 366 4.41 -13.51 -23.92
CA ALA A 366 4.19 -12.22 -24.57
C ALA A 366 4.47 -11.06 -23.61
N ILE A 367 5.09 -10.01 -24.11
CA ILE A 367 5.36 -8.75 -23.40
C ILE A 367 4.31 -7.71 -23.78
N ARG A 368 3.82 -6.96 -22.82
CA ARG A 368 2.81 -5.91 -23.03
C ARG A 368 3.43 -4.52 -23.25
N ASN A 369 4.47 -4.19 -22.49
CA ASN A 369 5.08 -2.86 -22.45
C ASN A 369 6.56 -2.90 -21.99
N ALA A 370 7.21 -1.75 -22.00
CA ALA A 370 8.61 -1.59 -21.58
C ALA A 370 8.82 -1.91 -20.10
N GLU A 371 7.87 -1.53 -19.25
CA GLU A 371 7.93 -1.75 -17.80
C GLU A 371 8.00 -3.25 -17.49
N GLU A 372 7.13 -4.06 -18.12
CA GLU A 372 7.17 -5.52 -17.99
C GLU A 372 8.51 -6.11 -18.49
N THR A 373 9.07 -5.58 -19.58
CA THR A 373 10.38 -6.03 -20.08
C THR A 373 11.47 -5.78 -19.03
N LEU A 374 11.53 -4.57 -18.46
CA LEU A 374 12.52 -4.21 -17.43
C LEU A 374 12.36 -5.06 -16.18
N SER A 375 11.14 -5.25 -15.72
CA SER A 375 10.85 -6.07 -14.55
C SER A 375 11.32 -7.53 -14.75
N ARG A 376 11.05 -8.14 -15.93
CA ARG A 376 11.53 -9.49 -16.25
C ARG A 376 13.05 -9.57 -16.37
N ILE A 377 13.72 -8.54 -16.85
CA ILE A 377 15.19 -8.46 -16.86
C ILE A 377 15.72 -8.45 -15.44
N GLN A 378 15.15 -7.61 -14.58
CA GLN A 378 15.59 -7.43 -13.19
C GLN A 378 15.38 -8.68 -12.34
N SER A 379 14.35 -9.48 -12.62
CA SER A 379 14.08 -10.74 -11.92
C SER A 379 15.05 -11.87 -12.27
N LYS A 380 15.80 -11.77 -13.40
CA LYS A 380 16.79 -12.78 -13.76
C LYS A 380 17.95 -12.82 -12.77
N LYS A 381 18.35 -14.03 -12.40
CA LYS A 381 19.58 -14.25 -11.62
C LYS A 381 20.81 -14.19 -12.52
N SER A 382 21.94 -13.83 -11.95
CA SER A 382 23.21 -13.84 -12.69
C SER A 382 23.51 -15.24 -13.26
N GLY A 383 23.77 -15.29 -14.54
CA GLY A 383 24.04 -16.54 -15.27
C GLY A 383 22.81 -17.17 -15.92
N GLU A 384 21.60 -16.76 -15.57
CA GLU A 384 20.38 -17.23 -16.25
C GLU A 384 20.28 -16.66 -17.66
N VAL A 385 19.70 -17.44 -18.55
CA VAL A 385 19.45 -17.03 -19.94
C VAL A 385 18.05 -16.44 -20.06
N ALA A 386 17.96 -15.27 -20.68
CA ALA A 386 16.71 -14.67 -21.12
C ALA A 386 16.51 -15.00 -22.61
N ASP A 387 15.47 -15.74 -22.91
CA ASP A 387 15.09 -16.07 -24.29
C ASP A 387 14.13 -15.01 -24.83
N LEU A 388 14.61 -14.17 -25.74
CA LEU A 388 13.86 -13.05 -26.32
C LEU A 388 13.38 -13.40 -27.73
N THR A 389 12.07 -13.22 -27.99
CA THR A 389 11.57 -13.14 -29.35
C THR A 389 11.49 -11.68 -29.75
N ILE A 390 12.25 -11.27 -30.75
CA ILE A 390 12.29 -9.89 -31.24
C ILE A 390 11.79 -9.79 -32.67
N ILE A 391 11.31 -8.59 -33.03
CA ILE A 391 11.01 -8.23 -34.42
C ILE A 391 12.02 -7.18 -34.87
N ARG A 392 12.77 -7.51 -35.92
CA ARG A 392 13.75 -6.63 -36.57
C ARG A 392 13.38 -6.48 -38.05
N LYS A 393 13.11 -5.25 -38.46
CA LYS A 393 12.70 -4.93 -39.87
C LYS A 393 11.50 -5.75 -40.34
N GLY A 394 10.58 -6.11 -39.45
CA GLY A 394 9.38 -6.90 -39.77
C GLY A 394 9.58 -8.43 -39.71
N GLU A 395 10.80 -8.91 -39.48
CA GLU A 395 11.11 -10.34 -39.34
C GLU A 395 11.23 -10.73 -37.87
N SER A 396 10.66 -11.90 -37.50
CA SER A 396 10.78 -12.45 -36.15
C SER A 396 12.12 -13.19 -35.99
N MET A 397 12.84 -12.92 -34.90
CA MET A 397 14.11 -13.53 -34.56
C MET A 397 14.14 -13.93 -33.08
N GLU A 398 14.89 -14.97 -32.75
CA GLU A 398 15.15 -15.38 -31.38
C GLU A 398 16.55 -14.93 -30.96
N ALA A 399 16.68 -14.42 -29.72
CA ALA A 399 17.94 -14.03 -29.12
C ALA A 399 18.02 -14.56 -27.68
N ALA A 400 19.05 -15.34 -27.40
CA ALA A 400 19.33 -15.83 -26.05
C ALA A 400 20.39 -14.94 -25.40
N VAL A 401 20.02 -14.25 -24.32
CA VAL A 401 20.89 -13.28 -23.63
C VAL A 401 21.18 -13.76 -22.23
N LYS A 402 22.45 -13.96 -21.89
CA LYS A 402 22.84 -14.39 -20.55
C LYS A 402 22.88 -13.20 -19.60
N ALA A 403 21.99 -13.17 -18.61
CA ALA A 403 21.94 -12.11 -17.62
C ALA A 403 23.21 -12.10 -16.75
N ILE A 404 23.69 -10.90 -16.43
CA ILE A 404 24.75 -10.69 -15.43
C ILE A 404 24.19 -9.96 -14.21
N ALA A 405 24.90 -10.08 -13.09
CA ALA A 405 24.56 -9.29 -11.90
C ALA A 405 25.04 -7.85 -12.07
N LYS A 406 24.16 -6.90 -11.82
CA LYS A 406 24.50 -5.49 -11.72
C LYS A 406 23.98 -4.92 -10.42
N SER A 407 24.78 -4.12 -9.74
CA SER A 407 24.32 -3.34 -8.61
C SER A 407 23.31 -2.31 -9.13
N ASP A 408 22.10 -2.36 -8.63
CA ASP A 408 21.03 -1.43 -8.99
C ASP A 408 20.54 -0.70 -7.73
N THR A 409 20.85 0.58 -7.67
CA THR A 409 20.35 1.49 -6.64
C THR A 409 19.30 2.46 -7.20
N ASN A 410 19.11 2.48 -8.52
CA ASN A 410 18.23 3.45 -9.17
C ASN A 410 16.74 3.13 -9.00
N THR A 411 16.40 1.88 -8.71
CA THR A 411 15.00 1.47 -8.46
C THR A 411 14.55 1.74 -7.03
N LEU A 412 15.51 1.87 -6.10
CA LEU A 412 15.18 2.21 -4.72
C LEU A 412 14.82 3.69 -4.59
N LYS A 413 13.67 3.95 -4.02
CA LYS A 413 13.31 5.28 -3.54
C LYS A 413 13.78 5.38 -2.09
N LEU A 414 14.87 6.10 -1.86
CA LEU A 414 15.37 6.40 -0.51
C LEU A 414 14.98 7.82 -0.15
N ARG A 415 14.47 8.02 1.05
CA ARG A 415 14.14 9.36 1.53
C ARG A 415 15.35 10.30 1.53
N SER A 416 16.53 9.78 1.92
CA SER A 416 17.79 10.54 1.86
C SER A 416 18.12 11.06 0.48
N ASP A 417 17.88 10.25 -0.57
CA ASP A 417 18.21 10.60 -1.94
C ASP A 417 17.20 11.61 -2.51
N ILE A 418 15.92 11.43 -2.16
CA ILE A 418 14.86 12.37 -2.52
C ILE A 418 15.13 13.73 -1.87
N ALA A 419 15.42 13.75 -0.58
CA ALA A 419 15.75 14.99 0.15
C ALA A 419 17.02 15.66 -0.40
N ALA A 420 18.07 14.88 -0.72
CA ALA A 420 19.30 15.41 -1.34
C ALA A 420 19.04 15.97 -2.74
N SER A 421 18.20 15.29 -3.54
CA SER A 421 17.77 15.81 -4.85
C SER A 421 16.98 17.10 -4.71
N GLY A 422 16.03 17.16 -3.76
CA GLY A 422 15.27 18.37 -3.47
C GLY A 422 16.14 19.54 -3.02
N GLN A 423 17.15 19.28 -2.19
CA GLN A 423 18.12 20.29 -1.80
C GLN A 423 18.93 20.80 -3.00
N ALA A 424 19.39 19.90 -3.87
CA ALA A 424 20.10 20.28 -5.09
C ALA A 424 19.21 21.12 -6.03
N ILE A 425 17.92 20.79 -6.16
CA ILE A 425 16.96 21.59 -6.92
C ILE A 425 16.77 22.98 -6.29
N ALA A 426 16.62 23.08 -4.98
CA ALA A 426 16.51 24.38 -4.29
C ALA A 426 17.75 25.23 -4.47
N GLU A 427 18.95 24.63 -4.41
CA GLU A 427 20.22 25.30 -4.67
C GLU A 427 20.34 25.79 -6.13
N ALA A 428 19.93 24.97 -7.09
CA ALA A 428 19.87 25.31 -8.50
C ALA A 428 18.86 26.43 -8.79
N LEU A 429 17.72 26.42 -8.12
CA LEU A 429 16.77 27.53 -8.15
C LEU A 429 17.35 28.81 -7.49
N GLY A 430 18.30 28.68 -6.59
CA GLY A 430 18.93 29.78 -5.86
C GLY A 430 18.11 30.29 -4.68
N ILE A 431 17.36 29.40 -4.01
CA ILE A 431 16.57 29.73 -2.80
C ILE A 431 17.08 28.99 -1.58
N SER A 432 17.07 29.68 -0.44
CA SER A 432 17.27 29.09 0.88
C SER A 432 16.00 29.26 1.70
N VAL A 433 15.65 28.24 2.49
CA VAL A 433 14.41 28.20 3.26
C VAL A 433 14.67 27.88 4.73
N ALA A 434 13.74 28.25 5.60
CA ALA A 434 13.79 27.90 7.02
C ALA A 434 12.37 27.66 7.59
N ASN A 435 12.32 26.89 8.66
CA ASN A 435 11.10 26.73 9.45
C ASN A 435 10.73 28.01 10.17
N LEU A 436 9.45 28.31 10.26
CA LEU A 436 8.94 29.41 11.07
C LEU A 436 8.92 29.02 12.55
N ASN A 437 9.52 29.84 13.41
CA ASN A 437 9.38 29.65 14.84
C ASN A 437 7.99 30.15 15.34
N PRO A 438 7.56 29.77 16.57
CA PRO A 438 6.25 30.17 17.09
C PRO A 438 6.00 31.68 17.12
N ALA A 439 7.03 32.47 17.45
CA ALA A 439 6.92 33.92 17.47
C ALA A 439 6.70 34.53 16.07
N GLN A 440 7.39 33.98 15.06
CA GLN A 440 7.20 34.36 13.66
C GLN A 440 5.83 33.97 13.16
N ARG A 441 5.31 32.77 13.50
CA ARG A 441 3.95 32.33 13.15
C ARG A 441 2.90 33.27 13.73
N ALA A 442 3.02 33.62 15.01
CA ALA A 442 2.12 34.54 15.69
C ALA A 442 2.15 35.94 15.03
N SER A 443 3.33 36.48 14.70
CA SER A 443 3.46 37.79 14.06
C SER A 443 2.89 37.84 12.64
N LEU A 444 2.84 36.70 11.94
CA LEU A 444 2.25 36.56 10.60
C LEU A 444 0.77 36.18 10.64
N GLY A 445 0.18 36.02 11.83
CA GLY A 445 -1.23 35.63 12.00
C GLY A 445 -1.52 34.20 11.51
N LEU A 446 -0.52 33.33 11.47
CA LEU A 446 -0.68 31.95 11.05
C LEU A 446 -1.14 31.09 12.23
N PRO A 447 -2.23 30.31 12.10
CA PRO A 447 -2.64 29.35 13.12
C PRO A 447 -1.53 28.33 13.41
N ASP A 448 -1.48 27.82 14.64
CA ASP A 448 -0.57 26.73 15.00
C ASP A 448 -0.83 25.51 14.11
N GLY A 449 0.24 24.92 13.59
CA GLY A 449 0.17 23.76 12.69
C GLY A 449 -0.19 24.07 11.23
N SER A 450 -0.44 25.34 10.86
CA SER A 450 -0.65 25.68 9.46
C SER A 450 0.61 25.47 8.63
N PRO A 451 0.51 24.84 7.43
CA PRO A 451 1.67 24.55 6.60
C PRO A 451 2.27 25.85 6.04
N ALA A 452 3.50 26.16 6.45
CA ALA A 452 4.30 27.22 5.86
C ALA A 452 5.77 27.15 6.30
N ILE A 453 6.68 27.40 5.36
CA ILE A 453 8.09 27.72 5.59
C ILE A 453 8.41 29.07 4.97
N VAL A 454 9.52 29.67 5.36
CA VAL A 454 9.91 31.01 4.86
C VAL A 454 11.15 30.93 3.96
N ILE A 455 11.15 31.68 2.85
CA ILE A 455 12.34 31.91 2.04
C ILE A 455 13.24 32.90 2.78
N THR A 456 14.42 32.45 3.17
CA THR A 456 15.40 33.25 3.91
C THR A 456 16.36 34.00 3.00
N GLU A 457 16.63 33.45 1.80
CA GLU A 457 17.53 34.04 0.84
C GLU A 457 17.12 33.68 -0.59
N VAL A 458 17.33 34.60 -1.52
CA VAL A 458 17.20 34.38 -2.97
C VAL A 458 18.47 34.96 -3.62
N LYS A 459 19.22 34.11 -4.35
CA LYS A 459 20.45 34.52 -5.05
C LYS A 459 20.09 35.48 -6.19
N ALA A 460 20.72 36.63 -6.24
CA ALA A 460 20.36 37.73 -7.15
C ALA A 460 20.51 37.40 -8.65
N ASP A 461 21.40 36.49 -9.00
CA ASP A 461 21.67 36.00 -10.36
C ASP A 461 20.97 34.70 -10.71
N SER A 462 20.05 34.22 -9.85
CA SER A 462 19.31 32.98 -10.05
C SER A 462 18.02 33.18 -10.84
N GLN A 463 17.49 32.08 -11.38
CA GLN A 463 16.15 32.06 -11.99
C GLN A 463 15.06 32.43 -11.00
N ALA A 464 15.29 32.16 -9.71
CA ALA A 464 14.37 32.49 -8.64
C ALA A 464 14.21 33.98 -8.40
N ALA A 465 15.23 34.80 -8.65
CA ALA A 465 15.23 36.24 -8.35
C ALA A 465 14.08 37.01 -9.02
N GLN A 466 13.57 36.53 -10.14
CA GLN A 466 12.44 37.15 -10.84
C GLN A 466 11.08 36.75 -10.27
N ARG A 467 11.01 35.67 -9.49
CA ARG A 467 9.75 35.05 -9.05
C ARG A 467 9.60 35.06 -7.54
N PHE A 468 10.68 34.87 -6.81
CA PHE A 468 10.70 34.75 -5.35
C PHE A 468 11.40 35.94 -4.70
N GLN A 469 11.02 36.21 -3.45
CA GLN A 469 11.66 37.22 -2.62
C GLN A 469 11.90 36.65 -1.21
N ARG A 470 12.92 37.20 -0.54
CA ARG A 470 13.13 36.92 0.86
C ARG A 470 11.88 37.33 1.66
N GLY A 471 11.40 36.41 2.53
CA GLY A 471 10.20 36.61 3.32
C GLY A 471 8.94 36.01 2.70
N ASP A 472 8.99 35.51 1.45
CA ASP A 472 7.88 34.74 0.91
C ASP A 472 7.66 33.48 1.74
N LEU A 473 6.40 33.14 1.98
CA LEU A 473 5.99 31.92 2.69
C LEU A 473 5.56 30.88 1.68
N ILE A 474 6.23 29.72 1.67
CA ILE A 474 5.86 28.57 0.85
C ILE A 474 4.87 27.73 1.61
N HIS A 475 3.71 27.48 1.02
CA HIS A 475 2.61 26.71 1.62
C HIS A 475 2.45 25.34 0.98
N ARG A 476 2.70 25.22 -0.32
CA ARG A 476 2.43 23.99 -1.09
C ARG A 476 3.34 23.87 -2.29
N ILE A 477 3.62 22.62 -2.66
CA ILE A 477 4.15 22.25 -3.97
C ILE A 477 3.11 21.34 -4.63
N ASN A 478 2.62 21.71 -5.81
CA ASN A 478 1.47 21.10 -6.45
C ASN A 478 0.25 21.09 -5.50
N GLN A 479 -0.16 19.92 -5.07
CA GLN A 479 -1.28 19.74 -4.15
C GLN A 479 -0.82 19.48 -2.71
N ASP A 480 0.47 19.26 -2.47
CA ASP A 480 1.02 18.82 -1.21
C ASP A 480 1.44 19.98 -0.32
N ALA A 481 1.10 19.90 0.96
CA ALA A 481 1.37 20.94 1.94
C ALA A 481 2.84 20.91 2.39
N VAL A 482 3.48 22.07 2.44
CA VAL A 482 4.84 22.23 2.97
C VAL A 482 4.77 22.60 4.43
N THR A 483 4.90 21.61 5.32
CA THR A 483 4.80 21.80 6.78
C THR A 483 6.09 22.26 7.40
N ASP A 484 7.23 21.83 6.86
CA ASP A 484 8.58 22.09 7.33
C ASP A 484 9.60 22.00 6.18
N VAL A 485 10.87 22.32 6.49
CA VAL A 485 11.96 22.30 5.52
C VAL A 485 12.25 20.90 4.98
N THR A 486 12.08 19.87 5.79
CA THR A 486 12.29 18.48 5.36
C THR A 486 11.25 18.08 4.32
N THR A 487 9.96 18.31 4.63
CA THR A 487 8.86 18.10 3.68
C THR A 487 9.04 18.88 2.38
N PHE A 488 9.56 20.11 2.48
CA PHE A 488 9.85 20.91 1.30
C PHE A 488 10.88 20.26 0.36
N PHE A 489 11.98 19.73 0.91
CA PHE A 489 13.00 19.05 0.10
C PHE A 489 12.52 17.72 -0.43
N ASP A 490 11.76 16.96 0.37
CA ASP A 490 11.16 15.72 -0.07
C ASP A 490 10.22 15.95 -1.28
N LEU A 491 9.34 16.94 -1.20
CA LEU A 491 8.43 17.31 -2.29
C LEU A 491 9.15 17.84 -3.53
N LEU A 492 10.22 18.61 -3.36
CA LEU A 492 11.04 19.09 -4.49
C LEU A 492 11.76 17.93 -5.18
N GLY A 493 12.30 16.99 -4.41
CA GLY A 493 13.07 15.85 -4.93
C GLY A 493 12.21 14.83 -5.67
N ASP A 494 10.92 14.72 -5.31
CA ASP A 494 9.96 13.81 -5.95
C ASP A 494 9.18 14.46 -7.12
N LEU A 495 9.59 15.66 -7.56
CA LEU A 495 8.95 16.32 -8.70
C LEU A 495 9.16 15.54 -10.00
N PRO A 496 8.07 15.33 -10.78
CA PRO A 496 8.19 14.70 -12.09
C PRO A 496 9.00 15.60 -13.04
N GLN A 497 10.03 15.03 -13.67
CA GLN A 497 10.96 15.76 -14.56
C GLN A 497 10.33 16.14 -15.92
N ASP A 498 9.23 15.52 -16.28
CA ASP A 498 8.51 15.70 -17.55
C ASP A 498 7.29 16.64 -17.45
N LYS A 499 6.98 17.16 -16.26
CA LYS A 499 5.79 17.98 -16.01
C LYS A 499 6.12 19.26 -15.27
N THR A 500 5.42 20.33 -15.63
CA THR A 500 5.47 21.59 -14.89
C THR A 500 4.80 21.42 -13.53
N SER A 501 5.52 21.76 -12.47
CA SER A 501 5.02 21.76 -11.10
C SER A 501 4.71 23.19 -10.63
N VAL A 502 3.84 23.33 -9.63
CA VAL A 502 3.38 24.64 -9.15
C VAL A 502 3.71 24.79 -7.66
N MET A 503 4.52 25.80 -7.34
CA MET A 503 4.74 26.21 -5.95
C MET A 503 3.74 27.32 -5.57
N VAL A 504 2.99 27.12 -4.50
CA VAL A 504 2.06 28.11 -3.95
C VAL A 504 2.71 28.77 -2.76
N LEU A 505 2.85 30.08 -2.84
CA LEU A 505 3.46 30.90 -1.79
C LEU A 505 2.61 32.13 -1.48
N SER A 506 2.86 32.78 -0.36
CA SER A 506 2.26 34.08 -0.06
C SER A 506 3.32 35.14 0.18
N ARG A 507 3.06 36.33 -0.30
CA ARG A 507 3.84 37.56 -0.11
C ARG A 507 2.92 38.64 0.44
N GLU A 508 3.23 39.18 1.60
CA GLU A 508 2.40 40.19 2.26
C GLU A 508 0.90 39.82 2.31
N GLY A 509 0.61 38.52 2.59
CA GLY A 509 -0.76 37.98 2.66
C GLY A 509 -1.44 37.70 1.31
N ARG A 510 -0.79 37.96 0.17
CA ARG A 510 -1.33 37.65 -1.17
C ARG A 510 -0.76 36.34 -1.69
N LEU A 511 -1.61 35.42 -2.15
CA LEU A 511 -1.21 34.15 -2.75
C LEU A 511 -0.58 34.37 -4.14
N ILE A 512 0.56 33.76 -4.35
CA ILE A 512 1.31 33.75 -5.60
C ILE A 512 1.53 32.29 -6.04
N ARG A 513 1.46 32.03 -7.33
CA ARG A 513 1.79 30.72 -7.92
C ARG A 513 3.03 30.86 -8.78
N ALA A 514 4.06 30.13 -8.45
CA ALA A 514 5.28 30.04 -9.25
C ALA A 514 5.32 28.68 -9.94
N PHE A 515 5.59 28.68 -11.23
CA PHE A 515 5.74 27.45 -12.00
C PHE A 515 7.21 27.00 -11.94
N LEU A 516 7.40 25.75 -11.54
CA LEU A 516 8.69 25.07 -11.53
C LEU A 516 8.77 24.21 -12.80
N ASN A 517 9.79 24.44 -13.60
CA ASN A 517 10.17 23.57 -14.70
C ASN A 517 11.52 22.98 -14.27
N PRO A 518 11.56 21.72 -13.81
CA PRO A 518 12.80 21.07 -13.41
C PRO A 518 13.75 20.91 -14.59
#